data_05bd2da3e7f803f501e512d5955f4fdf
#
_entry.id   05bd2da3e7f803f501e512d5955f4fdf
#
_cell.length_a   1.000
_cell.length_b   1.000
_cell.length_c   1.000
_cell.angle_alpha   90.00
_cell.angle_beta   90.00
_cell.angle_gamma   90.00
#
_symmetry.space_group_name_H-M   'P 1'
#
loop_
_entity.id
_entity.type
_entity.pdbx_description
1 polymer ?
#
loop_
_entity_poly.entity_id
_entity_poly.type
_entity_poly.pdbx_seq_one_letter_code
_entity_poly.pdbx_strand_id
1 'polypeptide(L)'
;MSLEQPAVPRLRSATETPQTELPTVLGGFDLSDQDRFGDGFPHEVFARLRREAPILLHPPGRTRDGENFWVLSRYADVVEAAAHPLLSSQGGGDREGGGTHLDDLPAGTYSGAMLNMMDDPRHRLLRELVTPSVTGPVLDALTPTITERAEAIVSEVVEQGSCDFQNDVAGRFSVEVMAALMGVPRADWPQFVDWTEVVMGYEDRESGESSSRSQAALLAMYEYGVKLIAEKRAAPAQDFLSVIAAKDLPEGHGEPPLRDYEREVFVNLLSLAGSEPTRNVIAVGLLALAERPDQWQALREDRSLLGSAVEEMMRWSTPTPYNRRTATEDFTFRDVQIRRGDKVTLWWSSANRDESVFADAMSFDVRRDPNPHVAFGWGPHSCLAVDLARIELRTLFSVLLDRVAEVRLTGPVPWANNSKHTVALKVPVEFVRA
;
A
#
# COMPACT_ATOMS: atom_id res chain seq x y z
N MET A 1 7.53 -25.71 16.41
CA MET A 1 6.18 -25.73 16.95
C MET A 1 5.26 -25.28 15.81
N SER A 2 4.48 -26.19 15.23
CA SER A 2 3.53 -25.80 14.19
C SER A 2 2.44 -24.97 14.86
N LEU A 3 2.31 -23.70 14.44
CA LEU A 3 1.18 -22.85 14.80
C LEU A 3 -0.01 -23.35 13.97
N GLU A 4 -0.76 -24.32 14.52
CA GLU A 4 -2.11 -24.58 14.04
C GLU A 4 -2.91 -23.28 14.20
N GLN A 5 -3.39 -22.74 13.07
CA GLN A 5 -4.30 -21.61 13.09
C GLN A 5 -5.58 -22.06 13.81
N PRO A 6 -6.00 -21.39 14.88
CA PRO A 6 -7.27 -21.69 15.51
C PRO A 6 -8.41 -21.46 14.52
N ALA A 7 -9.34 -22.42 14.42
CA ALA A 7 -10.54 -22.29 13.62
C ALA A 7 -11.35 -21.07 14.13
N VAL A 8 -11.59 -20.10 13.26
CA VAL A 8 -12.37 -18.90 13.57
C VAL A 8 -13.83 -19.30 13.81
N PRO A 9 -14.40 -19.05 15.00
CA PRO A 9 -15.80 -19.32 15.26
C PRO A 9 -16.68 -18.40 14.41
N ARG A 10 -17.71 -18.95 13.79
CA ARG A 10 -18.68 -18.21 12.98
C ARG A 10 -19.71 -17.52 13.88
N LEU A 11 -19.63 -16.21 14.02
CA LEU A 11 -20.75 -15.42 14.51
C LEU A 11 -21.60 -14.96 13.33
N ARG A 12 -22.77 -15.54 13.17
CA ARG A 12 -23.74 -15.13 12.15
C ARG A 12 -24.53 -13.91 12.64
N SER A 13 -24.53 -12.83 11.88
CA SER A 13 -25.57 -11.81 11.94
C SER A 13 -26.89 -12.45 11.48
N ALA A 14 -27.82 -12.57 12.40
CA ALA A 14 -29.15 -13.10 12.09
C ALA A 14 -29.98 -11.99 11.45
N THR A 15 -30.36 -12.15 10.17
CA THR A 15 -31.67 -11.81 9.59
C THR A 15 -31.74 -11.65 8.09
N GLU A 16 -30.64 -11.69 7.32
CA GLU A 16 -30.78 -11.75 5.86
C GLU A 16 -30.21 -13.08 5.34
N THR A 17 -30.98 -13.74 4.49
CA THR A 17 -30.51 -14.92 3.75
C THR A 17 -29.27 -14.47 2.96
N PRO A 18 -28.10 -15.14 3.08
CA PRO A 18 -26.90 -14.75 2.34
C PRO A 18 -27.25 -14.65 0.85
N GLN A 19 -26.99 -13.52 0.23
CA GLN A 19 -27.07 -13.41 -1.22
C GLN A 19 -26.00 -14.37 -1.78
N THR A 20 -26.42 -15.39 -2.50
CA THR A 20 -25.53 -16.38 -3.11
C THR A 20 -25.14 -15.99 -4.52
N GLU A 21 -25.91 -15.09 -5.15
CA GLU A 21 -25.67 -14.65 -6.52
C GLU A 21 -25.05 -13.25 -6.54
N LEU A 22 -24.08 -13.07 -7.44
CA LEU A 22 -23.45 -11.76 -7.65
C LEU A 22 -24.46 -10.77 -8.24
N PRO A 23 -24.55 -9.54 -7.71
CA PRO A 23 -25.36 -8.48 -8.29
C PRO A 23 -25.03 -8.25 -9.77
N THR A 24 -26.05 -8.03 -10.59
CA THR A 24 -25.92 -7.86 -12.05
C THR A 24 -24.99 -6.70 -12.44
N VAL A 25 -24.91 -5.65 -11.62
CA VAL A 25 -24.01 -4.50 -11.82
C VAL A 25 -22.53 -4.91 -11.85
N LEU A 26 -22.17 -6.00 -11.20
CA LEU A 26 -20.81 -6.53 -11.22
C LEU A 26 -20.47 -7.25 -12.55
N GLY A 27 -21.48 -7.62 -13.35
CA GLY A 27 -21.28 -8.32 -14.63
C GLY A 27 -20.55 -9.66 -14.47
N GLY A 28 -20.79 -10.35 -13.35
CA GLY A 28 -20.15 -11.64 -13.02
C GLY A 28 -18.73 -11.49 -12.43
N PHE A 29 -18.27 -10.27 -12.12
CA PHE A 29 -16.97 -10.04 -11.48
C PHE A 29 -17.10 -10.16 -9.95
N ASP A 30 -16.47 -11.16 -9.35
CA ASP A 30 -16.40 -11.35 -7.90
C ASP A 30 -15.23 -10.54 -7.33
N LEU A 31 -15.52 -9.51 -6.53
CA LEU A 31 -14.51 -8.63 -5.94
C LEU A 31 -13.70 -9.32 -4.81
N SER A 32 -14.14 -10.45 -4.31
CA SER A 32 -13.43 -11.26 -3.33
C SER A 32 -12.49 -12.29 -3.98
N ASP A 33 -12.63 -12.53 -5.29
CA ASP A 33 -11.81 -13.46 -6.04
C ASP A 33 -10.55 -12.78 -6.58
N GLN A 34 -9.42 -13.08 -5.96
CA GLN A 34 -8.14 -12.48 -6.34
C GLN A 34 -7.72 -12.80 -7.78
N ASP A 35 -8.08 -13.98 -8.29
CA ASP A 35 -7.76 -14.41 -9.67
C ASP A 35 -8.38 -13.49 -10.73
N ARG A 36 -9.46 -12.78 -10.37
CA ARG A 36 -10.12 -11.81 -11.25
C ARG A 36 -9.30 -10.53 -11.48
N PHE A 37 -8.26 -10.31 -10.69
CA PHE A 37 -7.39 -9.13 -10.80
C PHE A 37 -6.12 -9.39 -11.62
N GLY A 38 -5.95 -10.57 -12.20
CA GLY A 38 -4.78 -10.96 -13.02
C GLY A 38 -4.56 -10.14 -14.29
N ASP A 39 -5.57 -9.40 -14.75
CA ASP A 39 -5.46 -8.43 -15.85
C ASP A 39 -5.35 -6.97 -15.34
N GLY A 40 -5.05 -6.79 -14.06
CA GLY A 40 -5.01 -5.50 -13.39
C GLY A 40 -6.34 -5.10 -12.75
N PHE A 41 -6.44 -3.84 -12.30
CA PHE A 41 -7.63 -3.36 -11.61
C PHE A 41 -8.83 -3.20 -12.56
N PRO A 42 -10.03 -3.74 -12.22
CA PRO A 42 -11.19 -3.79 -13.12
C PRO A 42 -11.94 -2.44 -13.20
N HIS A 43 -11.32 -1.44 -13.82
CA HIS A 43 -11.84 -0.07 -13.88
C HIS A 43 -13.27 0.03 -14.43
N GLU A 44 -13.64 -0.80 -15.42
CA GLU A 44 -14.98 -0.78 -16.01
C GLU A 44 -16.06 -1.28 -15.04
N VAL A 45 -15.75 -2.28 -14.22
CA VAL A 45 -16.65 -2.76 -13.17
C VAL A 45 -16.91 -1.62 -12.17
N PHE A 46 -15.87 -0.94 -11.74
CA PHE A 46 -15.99 0.16 -10.80
C PHE A 46 -16.64 1.41 -11.42
N ALA A 47 -16.47 1.68 -12.71
CA ALA A 47 -17.22 2.72 -13.40
C ALA A 47 -18.73 2.46 -13.40
N ARG A 48 -19.16 1.19 -13.57
CA ARG A 48 -20.57 0.80 -13.41
C ARG A 48 -21.04 0.98 -11.96
N LEU A 49 -20.23 0.51 -10.98
CA LEU A 49 -20.57 0.67 -9.57
C LEU A 49 -20.78 2.13 -9.19
N ARG A 50 -19.88 3.03 -9.57
CA ARG A 50 -20.03 4.47 -9.29
C ARG A 50 -21.34 5.05 -9.83
N ARG A 51 -21.78 4.59 -11.00
CA ARG A 51 -23.03 5.10 -11.62
C ARG A 51 -24.30 4.47 -11.06
N GLU A 52 -24.30 3.16 -10.87
CA GLU A 52 -25.53 2.37 -10.69
C GLU A 52 -25.73 1.87 -9.25
N ALA A 53 -24.63 1.55 -8.53
CA ALA A 53 -24.66 1.03 -7.17
C ALA A 53 -23.41 1.47 -6.39
N PRO A 54 -23.25 2.78 -6.10
CA PRO A 54 -22.02 3.30 -5.49
C PRO A 54 -21.72 2.73 -4.09
N ILE A 55 -22.75 2.30 -3.38
CA ILE A 55 -22.68 1.57 -2.13
C ILE A 55 -23.35 0.22 -2.37
N LEU A 56 -22.59 -0.84 -2.39
CA LEU A 56 -23.06 -2.17 -2.71
C LEU A 56 -22.76 -3.15 -1.58
N LEU A 57 -23.74 -3.94 -1.17
CA LEU A 57 -23.50 -5.12 -0.32
C LEU A 57 -23.07 -6.28 -1.25
N HIS A 58 -21.78 -6.62 -1.20
CA HIS A 58 -21.25 -7.75 -1.94
C HIS A 58 -21.53 -9.05 -1.19
N PRO A 59 -22.00 -10.11 -1.87
CA PRO A 59 -22.15 -11.43 -1.25
C PRO A 59 -20.79 -11.98 -0.80
N PRO A 60 -20.76 -13.07 -0.01
CA PRO A 60 -19.50 -13.62 0.52
C PRO A 60 -18.44 -13.92 -0.54
N GLY A 61 -18.88 -14.42 -1.71
CA GLY A 61 -17.98 -14.83 -2.78
C GLY A 61 -16.95 -15.85 -2.29
N ARG A 62 -15.65 -15.49 -2.42
CA ARG A 62 -14.52 -16.31 -1.96
C ARG A 62 -13.89 -15.83 -0.63
N THR A 63 -14.60 -15.00 0.16
CA THR A 63 -14.11 -14.63 1.50
C THR A 63 -13.96 -15.90 2.37
N ARG A 64 -12.89 -15.96 3.16
CA ARG A 64 -12.59 -17.15 3.99
C ARG A 64 -13.62 -17.38 5.10
N ASP A 65 -14.20 -16.31 5.62
CA ASP A 65 -15.22 -16.34 6.68
C ASP A 65 -16.66 -16.52 6.14
N GLY A 66 -16.85 -16.42 4.83
CA GLY A 66 -18.16 -16.56 4.18
C GLY A 66 -19.11 -15.40 4.52
N GLU A 67 -18.59 -14.21 4.78
CA GLU A 67 -19.35 -13.03 5.13
C GLU A 67 -19.49 -12.02 3.99
N ASN A 68 -20.62 -11.31 3.96
CA ASN A 68 -20.85 -10.18 3.08
C ASN A 68 -19.92 -9.02 3.46
N PHE A 69 -19.71 -8.11 2.52
CA PHE A 69 -18.99 -6.86 2.78
C PHE A 69 -19.54 -5.70 1.95
N TRP A 70 -19.52 -4.50 2.50
CA TRP A 70 -19.89 -3.29 1.81
C TRP A 70 -18.76 -2.80 0.89
N VAL A 71 -19.12 -2.36 -0.29
CA VAL A 71 -18.23 -1.78 -1.31
C VAL A 71 -18.60 -0.32 -1.52
N LEU A 72 -17.67 0.59 -1.19
CA LEU A 72 -17.82 2.01 -1.45
C LEU A 72 -16.94 2.39 -2.64
N SER A 73 -17.55 2.91 -3.71
CA SER A 73 -16.86 3.13 -4.98
C SER A 73 -16.71 4.60 -5.40
N ARG A 74 -17.57 5.53 -4.93
CA ARG A 74 -17.48 6.96 -5.23
C ARG A 74 -16.46 7.66 -4.34
N TYR A 75 -15.79 8.66 -4.88
CA TYR A 75 -14.80 9.47 -4.17
C TYR A 75 -15.36 10.06 -2.86
N ALA A 76 -16.52 10.72 -2.92
CA ALA A 76 -17.12 11.37 -1.75
C ALA A 76 -17.44 10.37 -0.63
N ASP A 77 -17.97 9.19 -0.98
CA ASP A 77 -18.33 8.15 0.00
C ASP A 77 -17.08 7.51 0.63
N VAL A 78 -16.05 7.27 -0.19
CA VAL A 78 -14.77 6.72 0.26
C VAL A 78 -14.06 7.67 1.22
N VAL A 79 -14.01 8.96 0.90
CA VAL A 79 -13.38 10.00 1.74
C VAL A 79 -14.12 10.18 3.06
N GLU A 80 -15.45 10.24 3.03
CA GLU A 80 -16.27 10.38 4.24
C GLU A 80 -16.13 9.15 5.16
N ALA A 81 -16.24 7.95 4.58
CA ALA A 81 -16.09 6.71 5.33
C ALA A 81 -14.69 6.53 5.93
N ALA A 82 -13.64 7.00 5.25
CA ALA A 82 -12.26 6.93 5.75
C ALA A 82 -12.03 7.72 7.06
N ALA A 83 -12.82 8.77 7.28
CA ALA A 83 -12.78 9.60 8.49
C ALA A 83 -13.95 9.33 9.46
N HIS A 84 -14.79 8.33 9.17
CA HIS A 84 -16.00 8.07 9.94
C HIS A 84 -15.66 7.44 11.31
N PRO A 85 -16.11 8.00 12.44
CA PRO A 85 -15.69 7.57 13.78
C PRO A 85 -16.16 6.17 14.16
N LEU A 86 -17.21 5.63 13.53
CA LEU A 86 -17.71 4.28 13.76
C LEU A 86 -17.11 3.23 12.82
N LEU A 87 -16.11 3.61 12.00
CA LEU A 87 -15.42 2.71 11.09
C LEU A 87 -13.96 2.49 11.53
N SER A 88 -13.75 1.42 12.27
CA SER A 88 -12.48 1.03 12.87
C SER A 88 -11.50 0.43 11.85
N SER A 89 -10.22 0.76 11.98
CA SER A 89 -9.10 0.10 11.29
C SER A 89 -8.60 -1.14 12.02
N GLN A 90 -8.87 -1.21 13.31
CA GLN A 90 -8.45 -2.32 14.16
C GLN A 90 -9.40 -3.50 14.07
N GLY A 91 -10.70 -3.26 14.20
CA GLY A 91 -11.73 -4.28 14.32
C GLY A 91 -12.89 -3.79 15.16
N GLY A 92 -13.52 -4.64 15.95
CA GLY A 92 -14.67 -4.31 16.78
C GLY A 92 -15.95 -5.01 16.32
N GLY A 93 -17.10 -4.60 16.85
CA GLY A 93 -18.37 -5.24 16.52
C GLY A 93 -18.46 -6.70 16.94
N ASP A 94 -17.78 -7.08 18.03
CA ASP A 94 -17.66 -8.45 18.59
C ASP A 94 -16.89 -9.43 17.68
N ARG A 95 -16.06 -8.93 16.76
CA ARG A 95 -15.17 -9.76 15.94
C ARG A 95 -13.91 -10.14 16.73
N GLU A 96 -13.46 -11.39 16.59
CA GLU A 96 -12.22 -11.89 17.19
C GLU A 96 -10.96 -11.40 16.47
N GLY A 97 -11.10 -10.87 15.25
CA GLY A 97 -10.05 -10.33 14.42
C GLY A 97 -10.40 -8.99 13.85
N GLY A 98 -9.59 -8.51 12.90
CA GLY A 98 -9.82 -7.20 12.27
C GLY A 98 -8.77 -6.84 11.25
N GLY A 99 -8.47 -5.55 11.18
CA GLY A 99 -7.47 -5.01 10.26
C GLY A 99 -8.05 -4.49 8.96
N THR A 100 -7.17 -4.22 8.01
CA THR A 100 -7.50 -3.51 6.76
C THR A 100 -7.64 -4.42 5.54
N HIS A 101 -7.52 -5.74 5.72
CA HIS A 101 -7.75 -6.74 4.68
C HIS A 101 -9.21 -7.21 4.67
N LEU A 102 -9.65 -7.83 3.58
CA LEU A 102 -11.02 -8.34 3.48
C LEU A 102 -11.27 -9.46 4.50
N ASP A 103 -10.30 -10.36 4.66
CA ASP A 103 -10.32 -11.38 5.71
C ASP A 103 -9.76 -10.81 7.03
N ASP A 104 -10.26 -11.30 8.14
CA ASP A 104 -9.79 -10.90 9.45
C ASP A 104 -8.36 -11.37 9.72
N LEU A 105 -7.55 -10.47 10.27
CA LEU A 105 -6.24 -10.78 10.81
C LEU A 105 -6.33 -10.97 12.32
N PRO A 106 -5.48 -11.84 12.91
CA PRO A 106 -5.49 -12.12 14.35
C PRO A 106 -5.29 -10.85 15.19
N ALA A 107 -6.15 -10.67 16.19
CA ALA A 107 -6.02 -9.56 17.14
C ALA A 107 -4.74 -9.70 17.98
N GLY A 108 -4.10 -8.57 18.27
CA GLY A 108 -2.88 -8.50 19.09
C GLY A 108 -1.59 -8.90 18.35
N THR A 109 -1.67 -9.59 17.22
CA THR A 109 -0.52 -9.90 16.36
C THR A 109 -0.33 -8.86 15.25
N TYR A 110 -1.43 -8.52 14.57
CA TYR A 110 -1.46 -7.47 13.54
C TYR A 110 -2.46 -6.40 13.90
N SER A 111 -3.73 -6.78 14.03
CA SER A 111 -4.81 -5.90 14.44
C SER A 111 -4.58 -5.43 15.88
N GLY A 112 -4.54 -4.12 16.09
CA GLY A 112 -4.24 -3.49 17.38
C GLY A 112 -2.75 -3.47 17.77
N ALA A 113 -1.84 -4.01 16.93
CA ALA A 113 -0.40 -3.97 17.17
C ALA A 113 0.33 -3.13 16.12
N MET A 114 -0.09 -3.20 14.84
CA MET A 114 0.48 -2.39 13.78
C MET A 114 -0.20 -1.03 13.69
N LEU A 115 0.57 0.04 13.47
CA LEU A 115 0.08 1.43 13.40
C LEU A 115 -1.11 1.61 12.44
N ASN A 116 -1.08 0.97 11.29
CA ASN A 116 -2.15 1.06 10.29
C ASN A 116 -3.41 0.24 10.62
N MET A 117 -3.34 -0.57 11.68
CA MET A 117 -4.40 -1.48 12.13
C MET A 117 -4.70 -1.29 13.63
N MET A 118 -4.63 -0.05 14.12
CA MET A 118 -5.07 0.33 15.46
C MET A 118 -5.95 1.57 15.38
N ASP A 119 -6.69 1.84 16.44
CA ASP A 119 -7.60 2.97 16.53
C ASP A 119 -7.11 3.99 17.56
N ASP A 120 -7.72 5.17 17.54
CA ASP A 120 -7.49 6.20 18.55
C ASP A 120 -8.00 5.72 19.94
N PRO A 121 -7.37 6.13 21.02
CA PRO A 121 -6.30 7.13 21.11
C PRO A 121 -4.89 6.59 20.83
N ARG A 122 -4.69 5.25 20.89
CA ARG A 122 -3.35 4.64 20.74
C ARG A 122 -2.72 4.94 19.38
N HIS A 123 -3.49 4.81 18.30
CA HIS A 123 -3.05 5.13 16.93
C HIS A 123 -2.50 6.57 16.87
N ARG A 124 -3.27 7.55 17.32
CA ARG A 124 -2.88 8.97 17.26
C ARG A 124 -1.59 9.22 18.04
N LEU A 125 -1.48 8.71 19.26
CA LEU A 125 -0.30 8.91 20.11
C LEU A 125 0.96 8.29 19.49
N LEU A 126 0.85 7.06 18.95
CA LEU A 126 1.96 6.39 18.28
C LEU A 126 2.33 7.10 16.98
N ARG A 127 1.34 7.55 16.21
CA ARG A 127 1.56 8.31 14.98
C ARG A 127 2.28 9.64 15.27
N GLU A 128 1.86 10.39 16.29
CA GLU A 128 2.52 11.62 16.73
C GLU A 128 3.98 11.37 17.14
N LEU A 129 4.26 10.25 17.81
CA LEU A 129 5.61 9.84 18.21
C LEU A 129 6.54 9.63 17.02
N VAL A 130 6.07 8.97 15.97
CA VAL A 130 6.91 8.55 14.82
C VAL A 130 6.92 9.53 13.64
N THR A 131 5.92 10.43 13.52
CA THR A 131 5.83 11.39 12.42
C THR A 131 7.11 12.22 12.22
N PRO A 132 7.79 12.73 13.27
CA PRO A 132 9.03 13.48 13.08
C PRO A 132 10.16 12.68 12.39
N SER A 133 10.08 11.35 12.38
CA SER A 133 11.10 10.47 11.77
C SER A 133 10.92 10.31 10.26
N VAL A 134 9.84 10.83 9.69
CA VAL A 134 9.51 10.74 8.25
C VAL A 134 9.16 12.11 7.66
N THR A 135 9.61 13.19 8.29
CA THR A 135 9.34 14.55 7.84
C THR A 135 10.57 15.46 8.00
N GLY A 136 10.57 16.61 7.31
CA GLY A 136 11.52 17.69 7.50
C GLY A 136 13.00 17.28 7.52
N PRO A 137 13.76 17.60 8.57
CA PRO A 137 15.20 17.43 8.61
C PRO A 137 15.68 15.98 8.44
N VAL A 138 14.83 14.97 8.79
CA VAL A 138 15.20 13.56 8.60
C VAL A 138 15.19 13.22 7.11
N LEU A 139 14.18 13.67 6.38
CA LEU A 139 14.11 13.47 4.93
C LEU A 139 15.18 14.27 4.19
N ASP A 140 15.47 15.49 4.65
CA ASP A 140 16.56 16.31 4.08
C ASP A 140 17.91 15.58 4.21
N ALA A 141 18.19 14.98 5.38
CA ALA A 141 19.39 14.20 5.61
C ALA A 141 19.44 12.88 4.80
N LEU A 142 18.28 12.29 4.48
CA LEU A 142 18.18 11.05 3.71
C LEU A 142 18.28 11.30 2.19
N THR A 143 17.90 12.48 1.70
CA THR A 143 17.85 12.83 0.27
C THR A 143 19.15 12.53 -0.48
N PRO A 144 20.37 12.83 0.04
CA PRO A 144 21.63 12.47 -0.64
C PRO A 144 21.77 10.96 -0.87
N THR A 145 21.36 10.13 0.10
CA THR A 145 21.37 8.67 -0.04
C THR A 145 20.37 8.20 -1.10
N ILE A 146 19.16 8.78 -1.13
CA ILE A 146 18.14 8.49 -2.15
C ILE A 146 18.70 8.81 -3.54
N THR A 147 19.36 9.97 -3.70
CA THR A 147 19.96 10.38 -4.97
C THR A 147 21.09 9.45 -5.39
N GLU A 148 22.01 9.13 -4.49
CA GLU A 148 23.10 8.16 -4.76
C GLU A 148 22.54 6.81 -5.24
N ARG A 149 21.48 6.31 -4.58
CA ARG A 149 20.90 5.02 -4.96
C ARG A 149 20.23 5.06 -6.32
N ALA A 150 19.45 6.12 -6.59
CA ALA A 150 18.83 6.33 -7.89
C ALA A 150 19.88 6.39 -9.01
N GLU A 151 20.95 7.17 -8.82
CA GLU A 151 22.04 7.28 -9.80
C GLU A 151 22.76 5.95 -10.04
N ALA A 152 23.07 5.20 -8.97
CA ALA A 152 23.77 3.93 -9.10
C ALA A 152 22.92 2.89 -9.84
N ILE A 153 21.65 2.71 -9.44
CA ILE A 153 20.75 1.72 -10.02
C ILE A 153 20.42 2.06 -11.48
N VAL A 154 20.07 3.33 -11.76
CA VAL A 154 19.75 3.77 -13.13
C VAL A 154 20.97 3.67 -14.05
N SER A 155 22.18 4.00 -13.58
CA SER A 155 23.39 3.87 -14.37
C SER A 155 23.62 2.43 -14.80
N GLU A 156 23.50 1.48 -13.85
CA GLU A 156 23.67 0.06 -14.09
C GLU A 156 22.75 -0.45 -15.20
N VAL A 157 21.42 -0.20 -15.10
CA VAL A 157 20.45 -0.71 -16.07
C VAL A 157 20.52 0.01 -17.42
N VAL A 158 20.87 1.30 -17.45
CA VAL A 158 21.08 2.04 -18.69
C VAL A 158 22.36 1.57 -19.41
N GLU A 159 23.41 1.16 -18.70
CA GLU A 159 24.60 0.55 -19.28
C GLU A 159 24.30 -0.82 -19.88
N GLN A 160 23.43 -1.61 -19.25
CA GLN A 160 22.95 -2.90 -19.79
C GLN A 160 22.06 -2.71 -21.03
N GLY A 161 21.34 -1.57 -21.13
CA GLY A 161 20.46 -1.22 -22.24
C GLY A 161 19.04 -1.76 -22.11
N SER A 162 18.82 -2.80 -21.31
CA SER A 162 17.49 -3.39 -21.04
C SER A 162 17.43 -4.00 -19.66
N CYS A 163 16.23 -4.04 -19.05
CA CYS A 163 16.04 -4.65 -17.73
C CYS A 163 14.56 -5.03 -17.52
N ASP A 164 14.31 -5.74 -16.43
CA ASP A 164 12.99 -5.79 -15.79
C ASP A 164 12.86 -4.63 -14.81
N PHE A 165 12.24 -3.54 -15.23
CA PHE A 165 12.19 -2.32 -14.43
C PHE A 165 11.51 -2.49 -13.06
N GLN A 166 10.53 -3.39 -12.96
CA GLN A 166 9.85 -3.68 -11.70
C GLN A 166 10.82 -4.25 -10.66
N ASN A 167 11.64 -5.23 -11.06
CA ASN A 167 12.49 -5.96 -10.13
C ASN A 167 13.90 -5.34 -10.03
N ASP A 168 14.52 -4.98 -11.16
CA ASP A 168 15.89 -4.50 -11.20
C ASP A 168 16.04 -3.04 -10.73
N VAL A 169 14.96 -2.24 -10.84
CA VAL A 169 14.98 -0.81 -10.47
C VAL A 169 14.02 -0.52 -9.34
N ALA A 170 12.71 -0.65 -9.57
CA ALA A 170 11.70 -0.16 -8.63
C ALA A 170 11.73 -0.90 -7.28
N GLY A 171 11.82 -2.23 -7.30
CA GLY A 171 11.91 -3.07 -6.11
C GLY A 171 13.18 -2.78 -5.31
N ARG A 172 14.32 -2.89 -5.95
CA ARG A 172 15.62 -2.65 -5.32
C ARG A 172 15.72 -1.23 -4.73
N PHE A 173 15.34 -0.21 -5.49
CA PHE A 173 15.41 1.19 -5.04
C PHE A 173 14.56 1.45 -3.81
N SER A 174 13.28 1.05 -3.82
CA SER A 174 12.37 1.31 -2.70
C SER A 174 12.79 0.57 -1.42
N VAL A 175 13.27 -0.67 -1.51
CA VAL A 175 13.76 -1.42 -0.34
C VAL A 175 15.03 -0.80 0.24
N GLU A 176 16.00 -0.40 -0.59
CA GLU A 176 17.23 0.22 -0.14
C GLU A 176 16.99 1.59 0.53
N VAL A 177 16.03 2.39 0.03
CA VAL A 177 15.62 3.65 0.67
C VAL A 177 14.96 3.39 2.02
N MET A 178 14.08 2.40 2.12
CA MET A 178 13.46 2.04 3.39
C MET A 178 14.46 1.50 4.41
N ALA A 179 15.43 0.69 3.98
CA ALA A 179 16.52 0.23 4.84
C ALA A 179 17.33 1.42 5.39
N ALA A 180 17.62 2.42 4.54
CA ALA A 180 18.31 3.64 4.96
C ALA A 180 17.49 4.45 5.98
N LEU A 181 16.18 4.67 5.74
CA LEU A 181 15.26 5.35 6.68
C LEU A 181 15.24 4.66 8.04
N MET A 182 15.17 3.33 8.05
CA MET A 182 15.18 2.53 9.27
C MET A 182 16.54 2.52 9.99
N GLY A 183 17.60 2.96 9.33
CA GLY A 183 18.97 2.92 9.85
C GLY A 183 19.52 1.50 9.89
N VAL A 184 19.15 0.65 8.94
CA VAL A 184 19.75 -0.68 8.70
C VAL A 184 21.18 -0.48 8.22
N PRO A 185 22.18 -1.20 8.78
CA PRO A 185 23.54 -1.16 8.28
C PRO A 185 23.64 -1.46 6.79
N ARG A 186 24.41 -0.67 6.04
CA ARG A 186 24.50 -0.81 4.57
C ARG A 186 24.94 -2.20 4.11
N ALA A 187 25.75 -2.88 4.90
CA ALA A 187 26.20 -4.24 4.63
C ALA A 187 25.04 -5.27 4.61
N ASP A 188 23.93 -4.97 5.30
CA ASP A 188 22.79 -5.87 5.44
C ASP A 188 21.69 -5.58 4.38
N TRP A 189 21.80 -4.50 3.59
CA TRP A 189 20.80 -4.13 2.58
C TRP A 189 20.51 -5.23 1.56
N PRO A 190 21.50 -5.95 1.00
CA PRO A 190 21.22 -7.05 0.08
C PRO A 190 20.31 -8.12 0.70
N GLN A 191 20.56 -8.46 1.97
CA GLN A 191 19.72 -9.43 2.70
C GLN A 191 18.29 -8.89 2.92
N PHE A 192 18.15 -7.58 3.16
CA PHE A 192 16.83 -6.94 3.27
C PHE A 192 16.06 -6.98 1.96
N VAL A 193 16.73 -6.75 0.82
CA VAL A 193 16.15 -6.88 -0.51
C VAL A 193 15.68 -8.31 -0.73
N ASP A 194 16.52 -9.31 -0.46
CA ASP A 194 16.18 -10.72 -0.63
C ASP A 194 14.95 -11.13 0.20
N TRP A 195 14.92 -10.78 1.49
CA TRP A 195 13.76 -11.09 2.34
C TRP A 195 12.50 -10.42 1.87
N THR A 196 12.58 -9.15 1.50
CA THR A 196 11.43 -8.36 1.06
C THR A 196 10.87 -8.92 -0.25
N GLU A 197 11.73 -9.26 -1.22
CA GLU A 197 11.30 -9.91 -2.47
C GLU A 197 10.62 -11.27 -2.21
N VAL A 198 11.18 -12.09 -1.32
CA VAL A 198 10.55 -13.38 -0.96
C VAL A 198 9.18 -13.19 -0.30
N VAL A 199 9.05 -12.22 0.62
CA VAL A 199 7.78 -11.96 1.31
C VAL A 199 6.76 -11.34 0.37
N MET A 200 7.19 -10.45 -0.54
CA MET A 200 6.34 -9.85 -1.56
C MET A 200 6.13 -10.75 -2.77
N GLY A 201 6.86 -11.88 -2.88
CA GLY A 201 6.79 -12.80 -4.00
C GLY A 201 5.37 -13.27 -4.29
N TYR A 202 4.78 -12.70 -5.35
CA TYR A 202 3.37 -12.92 -5.71
C TYR A 202 3.13 -14.31 -6.28
N GLU A 203 4.17 -14.94 -6.85
CA GLU A 203 4.11 -16.33 -7.33
C GLU A 203 3.71 -17.32 -6.23
N ASP A 204 4.16 -17.08 -5.01
CA ASP A 204 3.80 -17.90 -3.84
C ASP A 204 2.42 -17.56 -3.25
N ARG A 205 1.84 -16.40 -3.61
CA ARG A 205 0.51 -15.96 -3.15
C ARG A 205 -0.65 -16.42 -4.04
N GLU A 206 -0.38 -16.95 -5.21
CA GLU A 206 -1.40 -17.48 -6.11
C GLU A 206 -2.24 -18.60 -5.47
N SER A 207 -1.69 -19.34 -4.51
CA SER A 207 -2.40 -20.37 -3.76
C SER A 207 -3.24 -19.86 -2.58
N GLY A 208 -3.17 -18.54 -2.26
CA GLY A 208 -3.81 -17.97 -1.08
C GLY A 208 -3.20 -18.38 0.26
N GLU A 209 -2.12 -19.16 0.24
CA GLU A 209 -1.35 -19.56 1.40
C GLU A 209 0.05 -18.93 1.33
N SER A 210 0.54 -18.42 2.47
CA SER A 210 1.92 -18.01 2.58
C SER A 210 2.81 -19.24 2.46
N SER A 211 3.70 -19.26 1.47
CA SER A 211 4.63 -20.36 1.31
C SER A 211 5.54 -20.52 2.53
N SER A 212 6.10 -21.71 2.73
CA SER A 212 7.08 -21.97 3.79
C SER A 212 8.29 -21.03 3.66
N ARG A 213 8.67 -20.66 2.43
CA ARG A 213 9.76 -19.74 2.12
C ARG A 213 9.41 -18.30 2.55
N SER A 214 8.19 -17.83 2.25
CA SER A 214 7.70 -16.51 2.67
C SER A 214 7.58 -16.42 4.19
N GLN A 215 7.07 -17.48 4.85
CA GLN A 215 7.00 -17.54 6.31
C GLN A 215 8.40 -17.51 6.96
N ALA A 216 9.37 -18.24 6.39
CA ALA A 216 10.76 -18.23 6.88
C ALA A 216 11.40 -16.84 6.72
N ALA A 217 11.17 -16.16 5.60
CA ALA A 217 11.68 -14.81 5.37
C ALA A 217 11.05 -13.78 6.33
N LEU A 218 9.74 -13.86 6.58
CA LEU A 218 9.05 -13.01 7.57
C LEU A 218 9.62 -13.22 8.98
N LEU A 219 9.86 -14.47 9.37
CA LEU A 219 10.44 -14.80 10.67
C LEU A 219 11.88 -14.27 10.78
N ALA A 220 12.71 -14.48 9.75
CA ALA A 220 14.08 -13.98 9.73
C ALA A 220 14.14 -12.46 9.81
N MET A 221 13.25 -11.76 9.09
CA MET A 221 13.11 -10.30 9.15
C MET A 221 12.68 -9.84 10.55
N TYR A 222 11.76 -10.55 11.19
CA TYR A 222 11.33 -10.25 12.55
C TYR A 222 12.48 -10.46 13.57
N GLU A 223 13.19 -11.60 13.52
CA GLU A 223 14.34 -11.88 14.38
C GLU A 223 15.44 -10.84 14.21
N TYR A 224 15.71 -10.42 12.98
CA TYR A 224 16.61 -9.30 12.70
C TYR A 224 16.10 -8.00 13.33
N GLY A 225 14.79 -7.72 13.22
CA GLY A 225 14.15 -6.57 13.83
C GLY A 225 14.32 -6.51 15.35
N VAL A 226 14.11 -7.64 16.04
CA VAL A 226 14.34 -7.76 17.50
C VAL A 226 15.77 -7.34 17.87
N LYS A 227 16.76 -7.87 17.13
CA LYS A 227 18.17 -7.52 17.34
C LYS A 227 18.43 -6.04 17.07
N LEU A 228 17.96 -5.54 15.93
CA LEU A 228 18.18 -4.15 15.52
C LEU A 228 17.54 -3.14 16.50
N ILE A 229 16.34 -3.40 16.99
CA ILE A 229 15.69 -2.57 18.03
C ILE A 229 16.51 -2.54 19.32
N ALA A 230 17.07 -3.70 19.76
CA ALA A 230 17.93 -3.75 20.93
C ALA A 230 19.22 -2.94 20.75
N GLU A 231 19.85 -3.03 19.58
CA GLU A 231 21.05 -2.25 19.22
C GLU A 231 20.74 -0.75 19.19
N LYS A 232 19.62 -0.33 18.56
CA LYS A 232 19.18 1.08 18.52
C LYS A 232 18.84 1.64 19.90
N ARG A 233 18.30 0.80 20.79
CA ARG A 233 18.05 1.19 22.19
C ARG A 233 19.34 1.45 22.95
N ALA A 234 20.40 0.64 22.70
CA ALA A 234 21.70 0.79 23.33
C ALA A 234 22.53 1.94 22.76
N ALA A 235 22.41 2.19 21.44
CA ALA A 235 23.15 3.21 20.72
C ALA A 235 22.23 3.94 19.71
N PRO A 236 21.39 4.89 20.15
CA PRO A 236 20.47 5.62 19.28
C PRO A 236 21.20 6.44 18.21
N ALA A 237 20.65 6.47 17.00
CA ALA A 237 21.08 7.30 15.89
C ALA A 237 19.94 8.22 15.40
N GLN A 238 20.17 8.98 14.32
CA GLN A 238 19.14 9.81 13.71
C GLN A 238 18.38 9.03 12.62
N ASP A 239 17.65 7.99 13.03
CA ASP A 239 16.86 7.15 12.14
C ASP A 239 15.50 6.79 12.79
N PHE A 240 14.60 6.23 11.98
CA PHE A 240 13.26 5.88 12.42
C PHE A 240 13.26 4.87 13.58
N LEU A 241 14.04 3.79 13.47
CA LEU A 241 14.03 2.74 14.48
C LEU A 241 14.65 3.19 15.81
N SER A 242 15.59 4.13 15.80
CA SER A 242 16.12 4.71 17.04
C SER A 242 15.04 5.48 17.82
N VAL A 243 14.11 6.14 17.12
CA VAL A 243 12.98 6.83 17.77
C VAL A 243 12.04 5.83 18.43
N ILE A 244 11.61 4.81 17.71
CA ILE A 244 10.68 3.80 18.25
C ILE A 244 11.32 2.92 19.32
N ALA A 245 12.63 2.67 19.26
CA ALA A 245 13.37 1.91 20.26
C ALA A 245 13.53 2.65 21.59
N ALA A 246 13.77 3.97 21.54
CA ALA A 246 14.14 4.77 22.69
C ALA A 246 12.98 5.52 23.37
N LYS A 247 11.91 5.82 22.62
CA LYS A 247 10.78 6.63 23.11
C LYS A 247 9.58 5.76 23.47
N ASP A 248 8.70 6.33 24.27
CA ASP A 248 7.43 5.74 24.65
C ASP A 248 6.26 6.68 24.40
N LEU A 249 5.04 6.17 24.49
CA LEU A 249 3.83 6.99 24.41
C LEU A 249 3.83 8.02 25.55
N PRO A 250 3.28 9.22 25.32
CA PRO A 250 3.18 10.25 26.36
C PRO A 250 2.39 9.74 27.57
N GLU A 251 2.83 10.07 28.77
CA GLU A 251 2.09 9.77 30.00
C GLU A 251 0.79 10.58 30.10
N GLY A 252 -0.17 10.08 30.88
CA GLY A 252 -1.41 10.82 31.20
C GLY A 252 -2.55 10.66 30.20
N HIS A 253 -2.37 9.87 29.13
CA HIS A 253 -3.40 9.61 28.13
C HIS A 253 -4.19 8.32 28.32
N GLY A 254 -3.94 7.57 29.42
CA GLY A 254 -4.64 6.32 29.73
C GLY A 254 -4.17 5.10 28.93
N GLU A 255 -3.24 5.29 28.00
CA GLU A 255 -2.65 4.20 27.21
C GLU A 255 -1.43 3.61 27.93
N PRO A 256 -1.27 2.27 27.91
CA PRO A 256 -0.09 1.64 28.45
C PRO A 256 1.14 1.95 27.59
N PRO A 257 2.37 1.87 28.14
CA PRO A 257 3.61 1.97 27.40
C PRO A 257 3.65 1.03 26.20
N LEU A 258 4.49 1.35 25.20
CA LEU A 258 4.69 0.47 24.05
C LEU A 258 5.32 -0.85 24.51
N ARG A 259 4.70 -1.96 24.11
CA ARG A 259 5.26 -3.30 24.30
C ARG A 259 6.46 -3.51 23.37
N ASP A 260 7.41 -4.34 23.74
CA ASP A 260 8.56 -4.65 22.89
C ASP A 260 8.12 -5.18 21.52
N TYR A 261 7.12 -6.06 21.48
CA TYR A 261 6.54 -6.56 20.23
C TYR A 261 6.03 -5.43 19.29
N GLU A 262 5.38 -4.40 19.84
CA GLU A 262 4.90 -3.26 19.03
C GLU A 262 6.05 -2.44 18.43
N ARG A 263 7.22 -2.43 19.08
CA ARG A 263 8.44 -1.80 18.55
C ARG A 263 9.09 -2.65 17.46
N GLU A 264 9.19 -3.95 17.72
CA GLU A 264 9.86 -4.93 16.87
C GLU A 264 9.14 -5.12 15.54
N VAL A 265 7.80 -5.15 15.56
CA VAL A 265 6.97 -5.32 14.37
C VAL A 265 7.06 -4.14 13.39
N PHE A 266 7.58 -2.97 13.82
CA PHE A 266 7.81 -1.84 12.92
C PHE A 266 8.82 -2.17 11.82
N VAL A 267 9.81 -3.03 12.06
CA VAL A 267 10.75 -3.44 11.02
C VAL A 267 10.00 -4.14 9.88
N ASN A 268 9.16 -5.12 10.20
CA ASN A 268 8.32 -5.79 9.19
C ASN A 268 7.32 -4.84 8.54
N LEU A 269 6.66 -3.98 9.34
CA LEU A 269 5.69 -3.02 8.82
C LEU A 269 6.32 -2.06 7.81
N LEU A 270 7.46 -1.44 8.15
CA LEU A 270 8.11 -0.47 7.30
C LEU A 270 8.73 -1.12 6.06
N SER A 271 9.35 -2.31 6.21
CA SER A 271 9.93 -3.03 5.08
C SER A 271 8.88 -3.34 4.00
N LEU A 272 7.66 -3.71 4.40
CA LEU A 272 6.60 -4.05 3.47
C LEU A 272 5.79 -2.80 3.05
N ALA A 273 5.22 -2.07 4.01
CA ALA A 273 4.34 -0.95 3.71
C ALA A 273 5.05 0.26 3.10
N GLY A 274 6.35 0.41 3.33
CA GLY A 274 7.15 1.48 2.75
C GLY A 274 7.71 1.14 1.37
N SER A 275 8.02 -0.13 1.11
CA SER A 275 8.65 -0.54 -0.15
C SER A 275 7.64 -0.95 -1.22
N GLU A 276 6.66 -1.81 -0.87
CA GLU A 276 5.73 -2.39 -1.84
C GLU A 276 4.89 -1.35 -2.61
N PRO A 277 4.21 -0.38 -1.96
CA PRO A 277 3.45 0.61 -2.70
C PRO A 277 4.32 1.49 -3.59
N THR A 278 5.48 1.90 -3.10
CA THR A 278 6.40 2.79 -3.83
C THR A 278 6.95 2.11 -5.08
N ARG A 279 7.41 0.84 -4.97
CA ARG A 279 7.86 0.08 -6.15
C ARG A 279 6.76 -0.05 -7.21
N ASN A 280 5.51 -0.27 -6.78
CA ASN A 280 4.39 -0.41 -7.69
C ASN A 280 4.04 0.92 -8.38
N VAL A 281 4.10 2.06 -7.68
CA VAL A 281 3.92 3.37 -8.31
C VAL A 281 5.04 3.66 -9.31
N ILE A 282 6.28 3.38 -8.96
CA ILE A 282 7.45 3.58 -9.84
C ILE A 282 7.29 2.78 -11.13
N ALA A 283 6.99 1.49 -11.02
CA ALA A 283 6.90 0.61 -12.17
C ALA A 283 5.68 0.90 -13.05
N VAL A 284 4.49 1.09 -12.45
CA VAL A 284 3.26 1.41 -13.19
C VAL A 284 3.32 2.83 -13.76
N GLY A 285 4.00 3.77 -13.08
CA GLY A 285 4.27 5.11 -13.59
C GLY A 285 5.17 5.09 -14.83
N LEU A 286 6.25 4.31 -14.81
CA LEU A 286 7.09 4.14 -16.00
C LEU A 286 6.34 3.44 -17.13
N LEU A 287 5.57 2.40 -16.82
CA LEU A 287 4.71 1.72 -17.80
C LEU A 287 3.78 2.72 -18.50
N ALA A 288 3.09 3.56 -17.73
CA ALA A 288 2.20 4.58 -18.28
C ALA A 288 2.91 5.57 -19.19
N LEU A 289 4.16 5.95 -18.87
CA LEU A 289 5.00 6.83 -19.70
C LEU A 289 5.55 6.11 -20.92
N ALA A 290 5.95 4.84 -20.82
CA ALA A 290 6.43 4.05 -21.95
C ALA A 290 5.34 3.81 -23.00
N GLU A 291 4.08 3.67 -22.57
CA GLU A 291 2.91 3.61 -23.45
C GLU A 291 2.51 4.97 -24.05
N ARG A 292 3.08 6.09 -23.56
CA ARG A 292 2.78 7.48 -23.96
C ARG A 292 4.06 8.27 -24.14
N PRO A 293 4.79 8.03 -25.27
CA PRO A 293 6.09 8.67 -25.53
C PRO A 293 6.02 10.21 -25.55
N ASP A 294 4.86 10.78 -25.91
CA ASP A 294 4.61 12.22 -25.88
C ASP A 294 4.67 12.78 -24.45
N GLN A 295 4.16 12.04 -23.45
CA GLN A 295 4.22 12.43 -22.04
C GLN A 295 5.65 12.33 -21.50
N TRP A 296 6.40 11.28 -21.87
CA TRP A 296 7.83 11.16 -21.57
C TRP A 296 8.63 12.34 -22.13
N GLN A 297 8.40 12.66 -23.40
CA GLN A 297 9.10 13.77 -24.06
C GLN A 297 8.75 15.12 -23.42
N ALA A 298 7.48 15.33 -23.04
CA ALA A 298 7.06 16.54 -22.33
C ALA A 298 7.82 16.74 -21.01
N LEU A 299 8.05 15.67 -20.23
CA LEU A 299 8.84 15.71 -19.00
C LEU A 299 10.34 15.98 -19.25
N ARG A 300 10.86 15.53 -20.37
CA ARG A 300 12.25 15.83 -20.78
C ARG A 300 12.42 17.28 -21.16
N GLU A 301 11.47 17.87 -21.86
CA GLU A 301 11.47 19.25 -22.34
C GLU A 301 11.17 20.26 -21.21
N ASP A 302 10.28 19.88 -20.29
CA ASP A 302 9.89 20.75 -19.17
C ASP A 302 9.91 19.97 -17.84
N ARG A 303 11.01 20.08 -17.11
CA ARG A 303 11.22 19.46 -15.80
C ARG A 303 10.29 19.99 -14.70
N SER A 304 9.68 21.16 -14.90
CA SER A 304 8.72 21.71 -13.92
C SER A 304 7.47 20.85 -13.79
N LEU A 305 7.15 20.05 -14.81
CA LEU A 305 6.04 19.08 -14.82
C LEU A 305 6.28 17.84 -13.93
N LEU A 306 7.51 17.61 -13.46
CA LEU A 306 7.81 16.40 -12.69
C LEU A 306 6.99 16.32 -11.38
N GLY A 307 6.67 17.47 -10.79
CA GLY A 307 5.81 17.52 -9.61
C GLY A 307 4.41 17.01 -9.86
N SER A 308 3.72 17.52 -10.89
CA SER A 308 2.37 17.06 -11.28
C SER A 308 2.38 15.64 -11.83
N ALA A 309 3.43 15.25 -12.55
CA ALA A 309 3.59 13.89 -13.06
C ALA A 309 3.67 12.84 -11.94
N VAL A 310 4.37 13.14 -10.84
CA VAL A 310 4.45 12.24 -9.67
C VAL A 310 3.08 12.06 -9.03
N GLU A 311 2.30 13.14 -8.84
CA GLU A 311 0.92 13.01 -8.33
C GLU A 311 0.03 12.22 -9.31
N GLU A 312 0.22 12.38 -10.62
CA GLU A 312 -0.52 11.61 -11.61
C GLU A 312 -0.12 10.12 -11.63
N MET A 313 1.16 9.79 -11.45
CA MET A 313 1.61 8.40 -11.27
C MET A 313 0.97 7.76 -10.04
N MET A 314 0.87 8.50 -8.93
CA MET A 314 0.20 8.05 -7.71
C MET A 314 -1.30 7.78 -7.95
N ARG A 315 -2.01 8.75 -8.58
CA ARG A 315 -3.42 8.60 -8.94
C ARG A 315 -3.63 7.40 -9.86
N TRP A 316 -2.78 7.30 -10.89
CA TRP A 316 -2.89 6.29 -11.94
C TRP A 316 -2.67 4.88 -11.42
N SER A 317 -1.62 4.66 -10.66
CA SER A 317 -1.29 3.34 -10.12
C SER A 317 -2.20 2.93 -8.98
N THR A 318 -2.50 3.85 -8.05
CA THR A 318 -3.18 3.57 -6.78
C THR A 318 -2.75 2.22 -6.21
N PRO A 319 -1.53 2.09 -5.66
CA PRO A 319 -0.87 0.81 -5.40
C PRO A 319 -1.61 -0.08 -4.39
N THR A 320 -2.44 0.53 -3.54
CA THR A 320 -3.35 -0.17 -2.62
C THR A 320 -4.79 0.12 -3.05
N PRO A 321 -5.43 -0.77 -3.83
CA PRO A 321 -6.77 -0.53 -4.37
C PRO A 321 -7.84 -0.24 -3.35
N TYR A 322 -7.80 -0.89 -2.19
CA TYR A 322 -8.77 -0.68 -1.12
C TYR A 322 -8.16 -0.88 0.27
N ASN A 323 -8.83 -0.31 1.27
CA ASN A 323 -8.70 -0.71 2.65
C ASN A 323 -10.09 -1.09 3.20
N ARG A 324 -10.12 -2.08 4.10
CA ARG A 324 -11.31 -2.42 4.87
C ARG A 324 -11.36 -1.60 6.16
N ARG A 325 -12.59 -1.36 6.62
CA ARG A 325 -12.94 -0.92 7.96
C ARG A 325 -13.97 -1.89 8.55
N THR A 326 -14.10 -1.88 9.86
CA THR A 326 -15.13 -2.63 10.59
C THR A 326 -16.05 -1.65 11.28
N ALA A 327 -17.37 -1.81 11.11
CA ALA A 327 -18.36 -1.02 11.83
C ALA A 327 -18.37 -1.39 13.31
N THR A 328 -18.18 -0.42 14.19
CA THR A 328 -18.17 -0.64 15.65
C THR A 328 -19.57 -0.67 16.25
N GLU A 329 -20.52 -0.01 15.61
CA GLU A 329 -21.93 0.11 15.99
C GLU A 329 -22.82 0.13 14.74
N ASP A 330 -24.13 -0.02 14.93
CA ASP A 330 -25.12 0.19 13.86
C ASP A 330 -25.20 1.67 13.52
N PHE A 331 -25.17 2.01 12.23
CA PHE A 331 -25.38 3.37 11.76
C PHE A 331 -25.91 3.41 10.33
N THR A 332 -26.51 4.55 9.98
CA THR A 332 -26.95 4.82 8.60
C THR A 332 -25.85 5.57 7.85
N PHE A 333 -25.43 5.01 6.72
CA PHE A 333 -24.51 5.67 5.79
C PHE A 333 -25.24 5.90 4.45
N ARG A 334 -25.44 7.18 4.07
CA ARG A 334 -26.40 7.51 3.00
C ARG A 334 -27.78 6.85 3.25
N ASP A 335 -28.22 6.02 2.33
CA ASP A 335 -29.52 5.34 2.39
C ASP A 335 -29.46 3.88 2.86
N VAL A 336 -28.27 3.43 3.33
CA VAL A 336 -28.07 2.04 3.74
C VAL A 336 -27.81 1.93 5.24
N GLN A 337 -28.25 0.82 5.82
CA GLN A 337 -27.98 0.46 7.21
C GLN A 337 -26.72 -0.40 7.26
N ILE A 338 -25.65 0.12 7.83
CA ILE A 338 -24.44 -0.62 8.15
C ILE A 338 -24.59 -1.11 9.59
N ARG A 339 -24.41 -2.40 9.79
CA ARG A 339 -24.57 -3.02 11.10
C ARG A 339 -23.22 -3.16 11.81
N ARG A 340 -23.28 -3.21 13.12
CA ARG A 340 -22.14 -3.53 13.97
C ARG A 340 -21.48 -4.84 13.49
N GLY A 341 -20.17 -4.80 13.31
CA GLY A 341 -19.37 -5.93 12.82
C GLY A 341 -19.28 -6.02 11.29
N ASP A 342 -20.06 -5.25 10.55
CA ASP A 342 -19.99 -5.25 9.08
C ASP A 342 -18.61 -4.80 8.59
N LYS A 343 -18.15 -5.47 7.52
CA LYS A 343 -16.96 -5.09 6.76
C LYS A 343 -17.31 -4.04 5.73
N VAL A 344 -16.58 -2.92 5.71
CA VAL A 344 -16.77 -1.82 4.76
C VAL A 344 -15.45 -1.60 4.01
N THR A 345 -15.46 -1.83 2.68
CA THR A 345 -14.28 -1.66 1.83
C THR A 345 -14.31 -0.31 1.11
N LEU A 346 -13.23 0.45 1.26
CA LEU A 346 -13.02 1.79 0.72
C LEU A 346 -12.14 1.67 -0.51
N TRP A 347 -12.69 1.78 -1.73
CA TRP A 347 -11.95 1.50 -2.96
C TRP A 347 -11.29 2.76 -3.52
N TRP A 348 -10.02 3.00 -3.10
CA TRP A 348 -9.20 4.13 -3.53
C TRP A 348 -8.99 4.17 -5.04
N SER A 349 -8.76 3.01 -5.68
CA SER A 349 -8.58 2.93 -7.14
C SER A 349 -9.83 3.36 -7.90
N SER A 350 -11.02 3.09 -7.35
CA SER A 350 -12.27 3.60 -7.89
C SER A 350 -12.42 5.10 -7.68
N ALA A 351 -12.17 5.58 -6.45
CA ALA A 351 -12.24 7.00 -6.11
C ALA A 351 -11.30 7.84 -6.98
N ASN A 352 -10.08 7.36 -7.26
CA ASN A 352 -9.10 8.02 -8.12
C ASN A 352 -9.45 8.01 -9.62
N ARG A 353 -10.55 7.38 -9.99
CA ARG A 353 -11.14 7.37 -11.35
C ARG A 353 -12.58 7.90 -11.37
N ASP A 354 -13.01 8.58 -10.31
CA ASP A 354 -14.35 9.15 -10.23
C ASP A 354 -14.48 10.36 -11.16
N GLU A 355 -15.32 10.23 -12.17
CA GLU A 355 -15.57 11.22 -13.21
C GLU A 355 -16.22 12.51 -12.66
N SER A 356 -16.79 12.46 -11.45
CA SER A 356 -17.32 13.63 -10.76
C SER A 356 -16.24 14.54 -10.15
N VAL A 357 -15.02 14.00 -10.00
CA VAL A 357 -13.86 14.70 -9.39
C VAL A 357 -12.74 14.94 -10.40
N PHE A 358 -12.49 13.97 -11.27
CA PHE A 358 -11.40 14.03 -12.24
C PHE A 358 -11.93 14.13 -13.66
N ALA A 359 -11.71 15.27 -14.31
CA ALA A 359 -11.95 15.38 -15.74
C ALA A 359 -11.07 14.35 -16.48
N ASP A 360 -11.64 13.66 -17.47
CA ASP A 360 -10.95 12.61 -18.22
C ASP A 360 -10.24 11.61 -17.30
N ALA A 361 -10.98 11.11 -16.29
CA ALA A 361 -10.45 10.28 -15.20
C ALA A 361 -9.68 9.04 -15.69
N MET A 362 -10.02 8.53 -16.88
CA MET A 362 -9.40 7.37 -17.53
C MET A 362 -8.19 7.73 -18.42
N SER A 363 -7.77 8.99 -18.44
CA SER A 363 -6.57 9.44 -19.14
C SER A 363 -5.43 9.71 -18.16
N PHE A 364 -4.21 9.30 -18.53
CA PHE A 364 -2.99 9.67 -17.83
C PHE A 364 -2.45 10.98 -18.42
N ASP A 365 -2.26 11.99 -17.58
CA ASP A 365 -1.77 13.31 -18.00
C ASP A 365 -0.79 13.88 -16.96
N VAL A 366 0.48 14.00 -17.34
CA VAL A 366 1.55 14.55 -16.48
C VAL A 366 1.32 16.02 -16.08
N ARG A 367 0.39 16.71 -16.74
CA ARG A 367 0.02 18.10 -16.48
C ARG A 367 -1.22 18.24 -15.59
N ARG A 368 -1.80 17.13 -15.13
CA ARG A 368 -3.04 17.18 -14.35
C ARG A 368 -2.89 18.05 -13.11
N ASP A 369 -3.63 19.15 -13.08
CA ASP A 369 -3.72 20.07 -11.94
C ASP A 369 -5.11 20.77 -11.98
N PRO A 370 -5.96 20.72 -10.92
CA PRO A 370 -5.69 20.02 -9.65
C PRO A 370 -5.75 18.48 -9.78
N ASN A 371 -5.04 17.79 -8.88
CA ASN A 371 -5.04 16.34 -8.80
C ASN A 371 -5.31 15.87 -7.35
N PRO A 372 -6.57 15.98 -6.85
CA PRO A 372 -6.93 15.66 -5.46
C PRO A 372 -7.06 14.16 -5.23
N HIS A 373 -6.05 13.38 -5.63
CA HIS A 373 -6.11 11.93 -5.50
C HIS A 373 -6.00 11.45 -4.05
N VAL A 374 -6.57 10.29 -3.79
CA VAL A 374 -6.56 9.62 -2.49
C VAL A 374 -5.72 8.33 -2.49
N ALA A 375 -4.66 8.27 -3.31
CA ALA A 375 -3.75 7.13 -3.38
C ALA A 375 -3.00 6.88 -2.07
N PHE A 376 -2.83 7.91 -1.25
CA PHE A 376 -2.26 7.84 0.09
C PHE A 376 -3.31 7.55 1.19
N GLY A 377 -4.54 7.20 0.83
CA GLY A 377 -5.64 7.14 1.77
C GLY A 377 -6.14 8.52 2.19
N TRP A 378 -7.00 8.57 3.20
CA TRP A 378 -7.60 9.81 3.72
C TRP A 378 -7.86 9.71 5.22
N GLY A 379 -7.93 10.87 5.89
CA GLY A 379 -8.26 10.97 7.32
C GLY A 379 -7.14 10.51 8.25
N PRO A 380 -7.47 10.01 9.45
CA PRO A 380 -6.47 9.66 10.48
C PRO A 380 -5.41 8.67 9.99
N HIS A 381 -5.80 7.73 9.14
CA HIS A 381 -4.92 6.70 8.57
C HIS A 381 -4.31 7.05 7.21
N SER A 382 -4.28 8.33 6.81
CA SER A 382 -3.51 8.73 5.63
C SER A 382 -2.05 8.31 5.75
N CYS A 383 -1.39 8.06 4.64
CA CYS A 383 -0.01 7.57 4.61
C CYS A 383 0.91 8.45 5.50
N LEU A 384 1.72 7.80 6.33
CA LEU A 384 2.68 8.50 7.21
C LEU A 384 3.85 9.09 6.41
N ALA A 385 4.29 8.41 5.34
CA ALA A 385 5.49 8.70 4.57
C ALA A 385 5.21 9.35 3.21
N VAL A 386 4.18 10.21 3.10
CA VAL A 386 3.77 10.88 1.85
C VAL A 386 4.92 11.65 1.21
N ASP A 387 5.66 12.43 2.03
CA ASP A 387 6.75 13.26 1.53
C ASP A 387 7.95 12.42 1.07
N LEU A 388 8.25 11.32 1.77
CA LEU A 388 9.29 10.38 1.35
C LEU A 388 8.97 9.78 -0.03
N ALA A 389 7.77 9.26 -0.22
CA ALA A 389 7.36 8.68 -1.49
C ALA A 389 7.47 9.70 -2.65
N ARG A 390 7.11 10.96 -2.41
CA ARG A 390 7.28 12.04 -3.39
C ARG A 390 8.75 12.33 -3.70
N ILE A 391 9.62 12.32 -2.69
CA ILE A 391 11.07 12.51 -2.86
C ILE A 391 11.63 11.34 -3.68
N GLU A 392 11.29 10.11 -3.34
CA GLU A 392 11.74 8.92 -4.05
C GLU A 392 11.38 8.97 -5.53
N LEU A 393 10.11 9.20 -5.86
CA LEU A 393 9.67 9.27 -7.25
C LEU A 393 10.33 10.43 -8.01
N ARG A 394 10.32 11.64 -7.45
CA ARG A 394 10.93 12.80 -8.10
C ARG A 394 12.41 12.57 -8.38
N THR A 395 13.14 11.99 -7.42
CA THR A 395 14.58 11.75 -7.56
C THR A 395 14.85 10.70 -8.63
N LEU A 396 14.16 9.54 -8.57
CA LEU A 396 14.37 8.46 -9.51
C LEU A 396 14.01 8.86 -10.95
N PHE A 397 12.83 9.49 -11.14
CA PHE A 397 12.41 9.93 -12.47
C PHE A 397 13.25 11.10 -12.98
N SER A 398 13.77 11.99 -12.13
CA SER A 398 14.72 13.00 -12.56
C SER A 398 15.99 12.38 -13.15
N VAL A 399 16.58 11.39 -12.46
CA VAL A 399 17.77 10.68 -12.94
C VAL A 399 17.50 9.90 -14.23
N LEU A 400 16.34 9.23 -14.32
CA LEU A 400 15.92 8.54 -15.54
C LEU A 400 15.81 9.49 -16.74
N LEU A 401 15.12 10.62 -16.57
CA LEU A 401 14.91 11.61 -17.61
C LEU A 401 16.24 12.26 -18.08
N ASP A 402 17.27 12.31 -17.23
CA ASP A 402 18.59 12.83 -17.60
C ASP A 402 19.39 11.84 -18.45
N ARG A 403 19.18 10.55 -18.25
CA ARG A 403 20.00 9.49 -18.86
C ARG A 403 19.33 8.75 -20.01
N VAL A 404 17.98 8.85 -20.10
CA VAL A 404 17.17 8.06 -21.03
C VAL A 404 16.40 9.00 -21.97
N ALA A 405 16.65 8.86 -23.26
CA ALA A 405 15.93 9.60 -24.30
C ALA A 405 14.54 9.01 -24.53
N GLU A 406 14.43 7.68 -24.53
CA GLU A 406 13.19 6.95 -24.80
C GLU A 406 13.17 5.64 -24.01
N VAL A 407 11.99 5.25 -23.53
CA VAL A 407 11.72 3.95 -22.90
C VAL A 407 10.81 3.16 -23.81
N ARG A 408 11.19 1.92 -24.14
CA ARG A 408 10.40 1.00 -24.96
C ARG A 408 10.05 -0.25 -24.19
N LEU A 409 8.78 -0.65 -24.25
CA LEU A 409 8.38 -1.97 -23.75
C LEU A 409 8.87 -3.05 -24.72
N THR A 410 9.47 -4.11 -24.19
CA THR A 410 10.03 -5.21 -24.97
C THR A 410 9.23 -6.51 -24.86
N GLY A 411 8.16 -6.52 -24.07
CA GLY A 411 7.32 -7.69 -23.88
C GLY A 411 6.05 -7.38 -23.10
N PRO A 412 5.22 -8.40 -22.85
CA PRO A 412 3.99 -8.25 -22.07
C PRO A 412 4.29 -7.92 -20.61
N VAL A 413 3.37 -7.21 -19.99
CA VAL A 413 3.39 -6.85 -18.56
C VAL A 413 2.34 -7.71 -17.84
N PRO A 414 2.74 -8.80 -17.18
CA PRO A 414 1.82 -9.60 -16.38
C PRO A 414 1.48 -8.90 -15.07
N TRP A 415 0.23 -9.06 -14.63
CA TRP A 415 -0.24 -8.51 -13.34
C TRP A 415 -0.42 -9.61 -12.31
N ALA A 416 -0.29 -9.26 -11.05
CA ALA A 416 -0.53 -10.18 -9.96
C ALA A 416 -2.03 -10.44 -9.75
N ASN A 417 -2.38 -11.68 -9.44
CA ASN A 417 -3.72 -12.07 -8.98
C ASN A 417 -3.95 -11.55 -7.55
N ASN A 418 -4.18 -10.23 -7.42
CA ASN A 418 -4.23 -9.59 -6.11
C ASN A 418 -5.18 -8.39 -6.08
N SER A 419 -6.23 -8.48 -5.25
CA SER A 419 -7.17 -7.37 -5.05
C SER A 419 -6.66 -6.29 -4.08
N LYS A 420 -5.67 -6.63 -3.24
CA LYS A 420 -5.15 -5.75 -2.19
C LYS A 420 -4.04 -4.83 -2.68
N HIS A 421 -3.30 -5.24 -3.69
CA HIS A 421 -2.21 -4.47 -4.30
C HIS A 421 -2.31 -4.51 -5.83
N THR A 422 -2.11 -3.36 -6.47
CA THR A 422 -1.97 -3.29 -7.93
C THR A 422 -0.50 -3.48 -8.28
N VAL A 423 -0.15 -4.63 -8.82
CA VAL A 423 1.25 -5.01 -9.05
C VAL A 423 1.46 -5.51 -10.46
N ALA A 424 2.33 -4.82 -11.21
CA ALA A 424 2.93 -5.38 -12.40
C ALA A 424 4.06 -6.33 -11.97
N LEU A 425 3.93 -7.63 -12.24
CA LEU A 425 4.93 -8.63 -11.83
C LEU A 425 6.28 -8.41 -12.53
N LYS A 426 6.22 -7.90 -13.76
CA LYS A 426 7.37 -7.61 -14.60
C LYS A 426 7.05 -6.44 -15.52
N VAL A 427 8.04 -5.55 -15.73
CA VAL A 427 7.97 -4.45 -16.70
C VAL A 427 9.24 -4.50 -17.56
N PRO A 428 9.26 -5.32 -18.65
CA PRO A 428 10.43 -5.49 -19.49
C PRO A 428 10.61 -4.26 -20.39
N VAL A 429 11.74 -3.58 -20.26
CA VAL A 429 12.03 -2.35 -21.01
C VAL A 429 13.41 -2.37 -21.66
N GLU A 430 13.53 -1.61 -22.74
CA GLU A 430 14.78 -1.18 -23.37
C GLU A 430 14.91 0.34 -23.24
N PHE A 431 16.12 0.80 -22.95
CA PHE A 431 16.44 2.21 -22.82
C PHE A 431 17.24 2.72 -24.03
N VAL A 432 16.73 3.77 -24.65
CA VAL A 432 17.52 4.57 -25.58
C VAL A 432 18.24 5.66 -24.77
N ARG A 433 19.56 5.66 -24.79
CA ARG A 433 20.36 6.65 -24.02
C ARG A 433 20.13 8.06 -24.53
N ALA A 434 20.16 9.04 -23.61
CA ALA A 434 20.05 10.47 -23.92
C ALA A 434 21.33 11.03 -24.54
#